data_8ca928bb5fdedecda47f37118df530ad
#
_entry.id   8ca928bb5fdedecda47f37118df530ad
#
_cell.length_a   1.000
_cell.length_b   1.000
_cell.length_c   1.000
_cell.angle_alpha   90.00
_cell.angle_beta   90.00
_cell.angle_gamma   90.00
#
_symmetry.space_group_name_H-M   'P 1'
#
loop_
_entity.id
_entity.type
_entity.pdbx_description
1 polymer ?
#
loop_
_entity_poly.entity_id
_entity_poly.type
_entity_poly.pdbx_seq_one_letter_code
_entity_poly.pdbx_strand_id
1 'polypeptide(L)'
;MTLKIINCVSIFLFTSISIAQNGHDVQDRTHHDHENIPITNSHQHKSAHHNKIPKQAKLLTGQGEFVFSWDKKLTAAFPEEAIEFEPGMHGGFNEDPETRIVYTGIPGYGLCSISPDLTKWETLGTDPRLKDNIHGIVFFIHKSVKYLAVAQEGKRVLILTLDGTIVSEILKPTGSEFKFSAANEFFSSEGSDFGVTDLTYMKRTLYVSHGYSKGDFVLTIKEKGGVWSWGKLAWGGKGNNPGQFQTAHGIYAHKKNILVANRAAGQIVKFTKRGKFVETFSDIPQGSLICNVAYESEHYFLNALSAIGEQKSAPIYVHTGEKLESTVISGDLNIPTLTNIHQVWPHYVYTENGSKELYLLVHGWDKGKFAVLKHEE
;
A
#
# COMPACT_ATOMS: atom_id res chain seq x y z
N MET A 1 -57.12 20.20 14.36
CA MET A 1 -56.50 20.56 13.08
C MET A 1 -55.40 19.55 12.83
N THR A 2 -55.70 18.54 12.01
CA THR A 2 -54.94 17.30 11.85
C THR A 2 -53.98 17.45 10.67
N LEU A 3 -52.71 17.37 10.87
CA LEU A 3 -51.70 17.42 9.79
C LEU A 3 -51.22 16.00 9.47
N LYS A 4 -51.48 15.58 8.22
CA LYS A 4 -51.10 14.28 7.67
C LYS A 4 -49.57 14.24 7.38
N ILE A 5 -48.94 13.20 7.87
CA ILE A 5 -47.56 12.83 7.51
C ILE A 5 -47.63 12.04 6.20
N ILE A 6 -46.92 12.50 5.18
CA ILE A 6 -46.72 11.78 3.92
C ILE A 6 -45.37 11.09 3.98
N ASN A 7 -45.39 9.75 4.04
CA ASN A 7 -44.21 8.90 3.87
C ASN A 7 -43.88 8.79 2.39
N CYS A 8 -42.71 9.28 1.98
CA CYS A 8 -42.10 8.94 0.69
C CYS A 8 -41.11 7.78 0.91
N VAL A 9 -41.53 6.59 0.48
CA VAL A 9 -40.66 5.41 0.36
C VAL A 9 -40.02 5.45 -1.02
N SER A 10 -38.72 5.68 -1.10
CA SER A 10 -37.96 5.53 -2.33
C SER A 10 -37.47 4.10 -2.45
N ILE A 11 -38.03 3.36 -3.39
CA ILE A 11 -37.62 2.02 -3.78
C ILE A 11 -36.47 2.16 -4.76
N PHE A 12 -35.28 1.69 -4.37
CA PHE A 12 -34.17 1.47 -5.32
C PHE A 12 -34.29 0.07 -5.93
N LEU A 13 -34.61 0.02 -7.22
CA LEU A 13 -34.54 -1.19 -8.02
C LEU A 13 -33.07 -1.44 -8.40
N PHE A 14 -32.53 -2.57 -7.94
CA PHE A 14 -31.32 -3.15 -8.49
C PHE A 14 -31.66 -3.95 -9.74
N THR A 15 -31.21 -3.49 -10.90
CA THR A 15 -31.24 -4.27 -12.12
C THR A 15 -29.96 -5.10 -12.23
N SER A 16 -30.09 -6.40 -12.03
CA SER A 16 -29.05 -7.39 -12.31
C SER A 16 -29.00 -7.61 -13.82
N ILE A 17 -27.86 -7.34 -14.44
CA ILE A 17 -27.59 -7.72 -15.84
C ILE A 17 -26.91 -9.09 -15.80
N SER A 18 -27.66 -10.13 -16.25
CA SER A 18 -27.12 -11.45 -16.53
C SER A 18 -26.56 -11.43 -17.95
N ILE A 19 -25.27 -11.72 -18.10
CA ILE A 19 -24.63 -11.97 -19.40
C ILE A 19 -24.71 -13.46 -19.66
N ALA A 20 -25.45 -13.84 -20.72
CA ALA A 20 -25.57 -15.21 -21.18
C ALA A 20 -24.28 -15.69 -21.85
N GLN A 21 -23.82 -16.86 -21.44
CA GLN A 21 -22.79 -17.64 -22.14
C GLN A 21 -23.43 -18.27 -23.37
N ASN A 22 -22.91 -17.97 -24.57
CA ASN A 22 -23.16 -18.74 -25.78
C ASN A 22 -22.00 -19.74 -25.97
N GLY A 23 -22.35 -21.01 -25.78
CA GLY A 23 -21.51 -22.11 -26.21
C GLY A 23 -21.65 -22.31 -27.71
N HIS A 24 -20.53 -22.53 -28.38
CA HIS A 24 -20.51 -23.12 -29.72
C HIS A 24 -19.74 -24.43 -29.67
N ASP A 25 -20.51 -25.51 -29.84
CA ASP A 25 -20.05 -26.83 -30.25
C ASP A 25 -19.42 -26.76 -31.64
N VAL A 26 -18.24 -27.36 -31.82
CA VAL A 26 -17.70 -27.71 -33.12
C VAL A 26 -17.38 -29.21 -33.12
N GLN A 27 -18.12 -29.90 -33.94
CA GLN A 27 -18.05 -31.31 -34.19
C GLN A 27 -16.74 -31.73 -34.84
N ASP A 28 -16.32 -32.90 -34.39
CA ASP A 28 -15.44 -33.90 -34.94
C ASP A 28 -15.71 -34.24 -36.44
N ARG A 29 -14.68 -34.29 -37.26
CA ARG A 29 -14.63 -35.11 -38.49
C ARG A 29 -13.24 -35.66 -38.72
N THR A 30 -13.23 -36.98 -38.69
CA THR A 30 -12.20 -37.95 -39.02
C THR A 30 -11.94 -38.06 -40.54
N HIS A 31 -10.75 -38.56 -40.85
CA HIS A 31 -10.32 -39.55 -41.87
C HIS A 31 -9.53 -39.12 -43.10
N HIS A 32 -8.47 -39.92 -43.25
CA HIS A 32 -7.77 -40.39 -44.47
C HIS A 32 -6.67 -39.47 -45.01
N ASP A 33 -5.49 -39.93 -45.51
CA ASP A 33 -4.99 -41.25 -45.92
C ASP A 33 -3.45 -41.26 -45.93
N HIS A 34 -2.91 -42.46 -45.97
CA HIS A 34 -1.51 -42.84 -46.12
C HIS A 34 -0.92 -42.44 -47.48
N GLU A 35 0.32 -41.94 -47.51
CA GLU A 35 1.24 -42.24 -48.62
C GLU A 35 2.67 -42.43 -48.13
N ASN A 36 3.23 -43.60 -48.49
CA ASN A 36 4.61 -44.04 -48.32
C ASN A 36 5.51 -43.38 -49.36
N ILE A 37 6.64 -42.79 -48.95
CA ILE A 37 7.78 -42.51 -49.84
C ILE A 37 9.10 -42.86 -49.16
N PRO A 38 10.13 -43.34 -49.86
CA PRO A 38 11.16 -44.23 -49.32
C PRO A 38 12.38 -43.48 -48.73
N ILE A 39 13.05 -44.24 -47.85
CA ILE A 39 14.30 -43.88 -47.14
C ILE A 39 15.45 -43.82 -48.14
N THR A 40 16.10 -42.67 -48.28
CA THR A 40 17.46 -42.56 -48.78
C THR A 40 18.40 -42.06 -47.68
N ASN A 41 19.31 -42.94 -47.28
CA ASN A 41 20.43 -42.66 -46.41
C ASN A 41 21.40 -41.70 -47.10
N SER A 42 21.62 -40.51 -46.52
CA SER A 42 22.79 -39.72 -46.78
C SER A 42 23.41 -39.32 -45.45
N HIS A 43 24.61 -39.84 -45.20
CA HIS A 43 25.47 -39.40 -44.10
C HIS A 43 25.84 -37.91 -44.29
N GLN A 44 25.33 -37.05 -43.43
CA GLN A 44 25.88 -35.72 -43.27
C GLN A 44 26.36 -35.49 -41.85
N HIS A 45 27.63 -35.07 -41.72
CA HIS A 45 28.28 -34.63 -40.53
C HIS A 45 27.43 -33.56 -39.80
N LYS A 46 26.92 -33.89 -38.61
CA LYS A 46 26.31 -32.91 -37.72
C LYS A 46 27.43 -32.11 -37.04
N SER A 47 27.74 -30.93 -37.56
CA SER A 47 28.37 -29.89 -36.76
C SER A 47 27.38 -29.50 -35.69
N ALA A 48 27.73 -29.68 -34.40
CA ALA A 48 26.95 -29.24 -33.27
C ALA A 48 27.02 -27.70 -33.20
N HIS A 49 26.08 -27.04 -33.90
CA HIS A 49 25.79 -25.66 -33.59
C HIS A 49 25.11 -25.64 -32.23
N HIS A 50 25.86 -25.23 -31.20
CA HIS A 50 25.31 -24.80 -29.94
C HIS A 50 24.46 -23.55 -30.23
N ASN A 51 23.18 -23.74 -30.49
CA ASN A 51 22.20 -22.66 -30.43
C ASN A 51 22.23 -22.13 -29.01
N LYS A 52 22.99 -21.03 -28.79
CA LYS A 52 22.82 -20.22 -27.59
C LYS A 52 21.38 -19.74 -27.61
N ILE A 53 20.56 -20.27 -26.71
CA ILE A 53 19.21 -19.75 -26.46
C ILE A 53 19.40 -18.25 -26.21
N PRO A 54 18.75 -17.35 -26.97
CA PRO A 54 18.88 -15.93 -26.76
C PRO A 54 18.52 -15.65 -25.31
N LYS A 55 19.41 -14.99 -24.57
CA LYS A 55 19.09 -14.52 -23.21
C LYS A 55 17.85 -13.65 -23.34
N GLN A 56 16.75 -14.07 -22.75
CA GLN A 56 15.50 -13.28 -22.78
C GLN A 56 15.81 -11.88 -22.27
N ALA A 57 15.46 -10.86 -23.04
CA ALA A 57 15.74 -9.48 -22.66
C ALA A 57 15.07 -9.19 -21.30
N LYS A 58 15.81 -8.55 -20.40
CA LYS A 58 15.31 -8.13 -19.09
C LYS A 58 14.21 -7.11 -19.29
N LEU A 59 13.05 -7.34 -18.72
CA LEU A 59 11.95 -6.38 -18.74
C LEU A 59 12.24 -5.25 -17.75
N LEU A 60 12.01 -4.02 -18.19
CA LEU A 60 12.27 -2.80 -17.43
C LEU A 60 11.03 -1.92 -17.46
N THR A 61 10.87 -1.10 -16.41
CA THR A 61 9.83 -0.06 -16.29
C THR A 61 10.39 1.16 -15.58
N GLY A 62 9.79 2.33 -15.82
CA GLY A 62 10.29 3.60 -15.31
C GLY A 62 11.05 4.40 -16.36
N GLN A 63 11.52 5.58 -16.01
CA GLN A 63 12.23 6.52 -16.90
C GLN A 63 13.38 7.22 -16.17
N GLY A 64 14.30 7.83 -16.97
CA GLY A 64 15.41 8.60 -16.42
C GLY A 64 16.32 7.77 -15.52
N GLU A 65 16.58 8.30 -14.33
CA GLU A 65 17.42 7.65 -13.33
C GLU A 65 16.64 6.58 -12.51
N PHE A 66 15.31 6.47 -12.67
CA PHE A 66 14.47 5.55 -11.90
C PHE A 66 13.88 4.48 -12.80
N VAL A 67 14.71 3.54 -13.19
CA VAL A 67 14.34 2.35 -13.96
C VAL A 67 14.41 1.12 -13.08
N PHE A 68 13.42 0.25 -13.16
CA PHE A 68 13.30 -0.92 -12.29
C PHE A 68 13.05 -2.19 -13.08
N SER A 69 13.52 -3.30 -12.52
CA SER A 69 13.20 -4.67 -12.94
C SER A 69 12.56 -5.44 -11.80
N TRP A 70 11.92 -6.56 -12.13
CA TRP A 70 11.37 -7.47 -11.11
C TRP A 70 12.44 -8.40 -10.56
N ASP A 71 12.71 -8.33 -9.25
CA ASP A 71 13.53 -9.32 -8.55
C ASP A 71 12.66 -10.51 -8.12
N LYS A 72 12.63 -11.54 -8.97
CA LYS A 72 11.84 -12.76 -8.73
C LYS A 72 12.33 -13.54 -7.53
N LYS A 73 13.64 -13.52 -7.24
CA LYS A 73 14.24 -14.26 -6.14
C LYS A 73 13.83 -13.66 -4.79
N LEU A 74 13.95 -12.35 -4.64
CA LEU A 74 13.54 -11.67 -3.42
C LEU A 74 12.01 -11.66 -3.27
N THR A 75 11.26 -11.58 -4.36
CA THR A 75 9.79 -11.75 -4.33
C THR A 75 9.40 -13.14 -3.81
N ALA A 76 10.11 -14.18 -4.21
CA ALA A 76 9.85 -15.57 -3.77
C ALA A 76 10.27 -15.84 -2.32
N ALA A 77 10.89 -14.89 -1.62
CA ALA A 77 11.16 -14.98 -0.18
C ALA A 77 9.90 -14.74 0.69
N PHE A 78 8.77 -14.33 0.08
CA PHE A 78 7.49 -14.20 0.77
C PHE A 78 7.10 -15.54 1.44
N PRO A 79 6.61 -15.54 2.70
CA PRO A 79 6.35 -16.78 3.44
C PRO A 79 5.31 -17.67 2.74
N GLU A 80 5.64 -18.94 2.56
CA GLU A 80 4.74 -19.91 1.90
C GLU A 80 3.42 -20.05 2.67
N GLU A 81 3.48 -20.06 3.99
CA GLU A 81 2.33 -20.16 4.90
C GLU A 81 1.46 -18.88 4.92
N ALA A 82 1.95 -17.76 4.35
CA ALA A 82 1.20 -16.51 4.24
C ALA A 82 0.56 -16.31 2.86
N ILE A 83 0.81 -17.20 1.88
CA ILE A 83 0.36 -17.04 0.49
C ILE A 83 -1.17 -16.92 0.39
N GLU A 84 -1.92 -17.65 1.21
CA GLU A 84 -3.39 -17.59 1.20
C GLU A 84 -3.93 -16.22 1.66
N PHE A 85 -3.16 -15.48 2.45
CA PHE A 85 -3.50 -14.15 2.97
C PHE A 85 -2.96 -13.02 2.10
N GLU A 86 -2.04 -13.30 1.18
CA GLU A 86 -1.37 -12.33 0.32
C GLU A 86 -2.36 -11.44 -0.48
N PRO A 87 -3.48 -11.96 -1.02
CA PRO A 87 -4.45 -11.14 -1.74
C PRO A 87 -5.09 -10.02 -0.92
N GLY A 88 -5.14 -10.17 0.40
CA GLY A 88 -5.64 -9.17 1.35
C GLY A 88 -4.56 -8.30 1.98
N MET A 89 -3.31 -8.41 1.54
CA MET A 89 -2.20 -7.68 2.14
C MET A 89 -2.35 -6.18 1.94
N HIS A 90 -2.45 -5.43 3.02
CA HIS A 90 -2.46 -3.97 3.04
C HIS A 90 -1.86 -3.33 4.29
N GLY A 91 -1.09 -4.07 5.06
CA GLY A 91 -0.55 -3.62 6.35
C GLY A 91 0.50 -2.53 6.29
N GLY A 92 0.82 -2.02 5.12
CA GLY A 92 1.87 -1.02 4.94
C GLY A 92 3.27 -1.58 5.13
N PHE A 93 4.27 -0.73 4.96
CA PHE A 93 5.66 -0.99 5.29
C PHE A 93 6.23 0.16 6.10
N ASN A 94 7.09 -0.15 7.05
CA ASN A 94 7.94 0.84 7.71
C ASN A 94 9.24 0.17 8.17
N GLU A 95 10.26 0.97 8.48
CA GLU A 95 11.62 0.46 8.67
C GLU A 95 12.25 1.04 9.93
N ASP A 96 13.02 0.22 10.65
CA ASP A 96 13.98 0.69 11.65
C ASP A 96 15.22 1.23 10.91
N PRO A 97 15.47 2.54 10.93
CA PRO A 97 16.57 3.14 10.18
C PRO A 97 17.97 2.73 10.67
N GLU A 98 18.08 2.18 11.88
CA GLU A 98 19.33 1.71 12.45
C GLU A 98 19.67 0.28 12.00
N THR A 99 18.71 -0.63 12.06
CA THR A 99 18.89 -2.04 11.73
C THR A 99 18.50 -2.37 10.30
N ARG A 100 17.77 -1.50 9.62
CA ARG A 100 17.21 -1.69 8.28
C ARG A 100 16.18 -2.85 8.20
N ILE A 101 15.70 -3.34 9.33
CA ILE A 101 14.60 -4.30 9.38
C ILE A 101 13.32 -3.58 8.95
N VAL A 102 12.63 -4.16 7.96
CA VAL A 102 11.32 -3.67 7.51
C VAL A 102 10.21 -4.41 8.24
N TYR A 103 9.20 -3.68 8.68
CA TYR A 103 8.01 -4.22 9.33
C TYR A 103 6.80 -4.08 8.42
N THR A 104 5.92 -5.09 8.44
CA THR A 104 4.66 -5.09 7.69
C THR A 104 3.61 -5.93 8.39
N GLY A 105 2.36 -5.79 7.99
CA GLY A 105 1.25 -6.61 8.48
C GLY A 105 0.53 -7.31 7.34
N ILE A 106 0.17 -8.57 7.56
CA ILE A 106 -0.61 -9.38 6.63
C ILE A 106 -1.92 -9.76 7.34
N PRO A 107 -3.05 -9.11 7.00
CA PRO A 107 -4.35 -9.43 7.60
C PRO A 107 -4.68 -10.91 7.52
N GLY A 108 -5.10 -11.49 8.66
CA GLY A 108 -5.33 -12.92 8.80
C GLY A 108 -4.09 -13.74 9.19
N TYR A 109 -2.91 -13.36 8.72
CA TYR A 109 -1.65 -14.04 9.05
C TYR A 109 -0.97 -13.43 10.29
N GLY A 110 -0.65 -12.14 10.28
CA GLY A 110 -0.07 -11.43 11.41
C GLY A 110 0.89 -10.31 11.07
N LEU A 111 1.59 -9.84 12.10
CA LEU A 111 2.66 -8.87 11.99
C LEU A 111 3.97 -9.57 11.62
N CYS A 112 4.73 -8.99 10.70
CA CYS A 112 5.99 -9.58 10.21
C CYS A 112 7.13 -8.56 10.21
N SER A 113 8.36 -9.08 10.35
CA SER A 113 9.60 -8.38 10.02
C SER A 113 10.26 -9.03 8.80
N ILE A 114 10.97 -8.21 8.02
CA ILE A 114 11.74 -8.61 6.84
C ILE A 114 13.20 -8.22 7.09
N SER A 115 14.12 -9.15 6.88
CA SER A 115 15.56 -8.89 7.07
C SER A 115 16.06 -7.77 6.16
N PRO A 116 17.18 -7.08 6.54
CA PRO A 116 17.74 -5.97 5.77
C PRO A 116 18.16 -6.32 4.34
N ASP A 117 18.45 -7.59 4.07
CA ASP A 117 18.76 -8.14 2.75
C ASP A 117 17.53 -8.66 2.00
N LEU A 118 16.35 -8.50 2.56
CA LEU A 118 15.04 -8.92 2.03
C LEU A 118 14.87 -10.43 1.82
N THR A 119 15.76 -11.26 2.39
CA THR A 119 15.76 -12.71 2.16
C THR A 119 14.98 -13.52 3.18
N LYS A 120 14.66 -12.95 4.36
CA LYS A 120 14.00 -13.65 5.47
C LYS A 120 12.82 -12.87 6.00
N TRP A 121 11.75 -13.59 6.29
CA TRP A 121 10.57 -13.09 6.96
C TRP A 121 10.39 -13.79 8.31
N GLU A 122 10.00 -13.05 9.33
CA GLU A 122 9.72 -13.57 10.66
C GLU A 122 8.40 -13.01 11.17
N THR A 123 7.54 -13.87 11.74
CA THR A 123 6.29 -13.45 12.39
C THR A 123 6.58 -12.90 13.77
N LEU A 124 5.94 -11.79 14.14
CA LEU A 124 6.13 -11.11 15.41
C LEU A 124 4.91 -11.26 16.31
N GLY A 125 5.14 -11.66 17.57
CA GLY A 125 4.10 -11.82 18.56
C GLY A 125 3.14 -12.97 18.27
N THR A 126 2.35 -13.31 19.29
CA THR A 126 1.36 -14.40 19.21
C THR A 126 -0.05 -13.96 19.58
N ASP A 127 -0.23 -12.68 19.93
CA ASP A 127 -1.54 -12.13 20.27
C ASP A 127 -2.47 -12.18 19.04
N PRO A 128 -3.67 -12.79 19.14
CA PRO A 128 -4.57 -12.93 18.01
C PRO A 128 -5.02 -11.59 17.41
N ARG A 129 -4.96 -10.49 18.17
CA ARG A 129 -5.24 -9.14 17.67
C ARG A 129 -4.27 -8.70 16.55
N LEU A 130 -3.06 -9.28 16.49
CA LEU A 130 -2.08 -8.98 15.43
C LEU A 130 -2.47 -9.57 14.07
N LYS A 131 -3.50 -10.42 14.02
CA LYS A 131 -4.09 -10.96 12.78
C LYS A 131 -5.29 -10.16 12.28
N ASP A 132 -5.76 -9.19 13.06
CA ASP A 132 -6.84 -8.30 12.61
C ASP A 132 -6.42 -7.50 11.37
N ASN A 133 -7.37 -6.79 10.74
CA ASN A 133 -7.14 -6.03 9.52
C ASN A 133 -6.11 -4.90 9.74
N ILE A 134 -4.82 -5.26 9.67
CA ILE A 134 -3.70 -4.31 9.71
C ILE A 134 -3.70 -3.54 8.40
N HIS A 135 -3.85 -2.21 8.49
CA HIS A 135 -3.92 -1.33 7.32
C HIS A 135 -2.70 -0.39 7.21
N GLY A 136 -2.10 -0.01 8.30
CA GLY A 136 -0.91 0.82 8.35
C GLY A 136 -0.01 0.47 9.51
N ILE A 137 1.30 0.73 9.36
CA ILE A 137 2.32 0.46 10.37
C ILE A 137 3.35 1.58 10.37
N VAL A 138 3.85 1.95 11.57
CA VAL A 138 4.99 2.84 11.73
C VAL A 138 5.94 2.35 12.81
N PHE A 139 7.22 2.32 12.48
CA PHE A 139 8.31 2.21 13.45
C PHE A 139 8.62 3.59 14.04
N PHE A 140 8.85 3.67 15.34
CA PHE A 140 9.25 4.93 15.96
C PHE A 140 10.04 4.74 17.26
N ILE A 141 10.82 5.76 17.61
CA ILE A 141 11.55 5.82 18.88
C ILE A 141 10.90 6.87 19.77
N HIS A 142 10.46 6.45 20.95
CA HIS A 142 9.88 7.32 21.97
C HIS A 142 10.64 7.16 23.28
N LYS A 143 11.22 8.26 23.81
CA LYS A 143 12.04 8.24 25.06
C LYS A 143 13.12 7.15 25.05
N SER A 144 13.82 7.02 23.91
CA SER A 144 14.88 6.01 23.67
C SER A 144 14.41 4.54 23.64
N VAL A 145 13.12 4.29 23.61
CA VAL A 145 12.54 2.94 23.41
C VAL A 145 11.98 2.84 22.00
N LYS A 146 12.27 1.74 21.31
CA LYS A 146 11.77 1.42 19.99
C LYS A 146 10.40 0.77 20.08
N TYR A 147 9.47 1.23 19.24
CA TYR A 147 8.08 0.76 19.18
C TYR A 147 7.62 0.59 17.73
N LEU A 148 6.59 -0.19 17.57
CA LEU A 148 5.72 -0.19 16.41
C LEU A 148 4.35 0.38 16.81
N ALA A 149 3.70 1.11 15.91
CA ALA A 149 2.28 1.37 16.02
C ALA A 149 1.58 0.83 14.77
N VAL A 150 0.40 0.25 14.97
CA VAL A 150 -0.37 -0.44 13.94
C VAL A 150 -1.78 0.12 13.90
N ALA A 151 -2.22 0.59 12.72
CA ALA A 151 -3.61 0.94 12.46
C ALA A 151 -4.38 -0.33 12.07
N GLN A 152 -5.40 -0.67 12.83
CA GLN A 152 -6.33 -1.75 12.51
C GLN A 152 -7.67 -1.14 12.11
N GLU A 153 -7.94 -1.18 10.81
CA GLU A 153 -9.14 -0.59 10.23
C GLU A 153 -10.41 -1.08 10.91
N GLY A 154 -11.29 -0.14 11.23
CA GLY A 154 -12.57 -0.40 11.88
C GLY A 154 -12.49 -0.80 13.36
N LYS A 155 -11.28 -0.91 13.95
CA LYS A 155 -11.11 -1.46 15.30
C LYS A 155 -10.35 -0.55 16.26
N ARG A 156 -9.04 -0.34 16.01
CA ARG A 156 -8.13 0.28 17.01
C ARG A 156 -6.79 0.72 16.41
N VAL A 157 -6.00 1.39 17.25
CA VAL A 157 -4.56 1.52 17.07
C VAL A 157 -3.86 0.75 18.16
N LEU A 158 -2.88 -0.09 17.82
CA LEU A 158 -2.02 -0.80 18.78
C LEU A 158 -0.65 -0.13 18.84
N ILE A 159 -0.07 -0.05 20.04
CA ILE A 159 1.34 0.27 20.27
C ILE A 159 2.01 -1.00 20.77
N LEU A 160 3.14 -1.35 20.16
CA LEU A 160 3.81 -2.64 20.35
C LEU A 160 5.31 -2.41 20.60
N THR A 161 5.94 -3.35 21.31
CA THR A 161 7.38 -3.55 21.23
C THR A 161 7.75 -4.26 19.93
N LEU A 162 9.05 -4.30 19.56
CA LEU A 162 9.49 -4.86 18.27
C LEU A 162 9.25 -6.37 18.15
N ASP A 163 9.10 -7.08 19.26
CA ASP A 163 8.75 -8.50 19.30
C ASP A 163 7.25 -8.79 19.16
N GLY A 164 6.44 -7.73 18.97
CA GLY A 164 4.99 -7.83 18.83
C GLY A 164 4.20 -7.86 20.14
N THR A 165 4.84 -7.62 21.30
CA THR A 165 4.11 -7.48 22.56
C THR A 165 3.31 -6.19 22.60
N ILE A 166 2.00 -6.28 22.86
CA ILE A 166 1.10 -5.13 22.91
C ILE A 166 1.33 -4.33 24.20
N VAL A 167 1.73 -3.08 24.05
CA VAL A 167 1.96 -2.12 25.15
C VAL A 167 0.70 -1.31 25.44
N SER A 168 -0.05 -0.95 24.39
CA SER A 168 -1.25 -0.13 24.51
C SER A 168 -2.22 -0.39 23.37
N GLU A 169 -3.50 -0.28 23.67
CA GLU A 169 -4.61 -0.35 22.73
C GLU A 169 -5.41 0.94 22.81
N ILE A 170 -5.59 1.62 21.69
CA ILE A 170 -6.32 2.87 21.60
C ILE A 170 -7.57 2.62 20.74
N LEU A 171 -8.72 2.66 21.38
CA LEU A 171 -10.02 2.43 20.75
C LEU A 171 -10.55 3.72 20.12
N LYS A 172 -11.67 3.62 19.40
CA LYS A 172 -12.40 4.75 18.81
C LYS A 172 -12.57 5.90 19.82
N PRO A 173 -12.37 7.17 19.41
CA PRO A 173 -12.63 8.33 20.26
C PRO A 173 -14.10 8.41 20.68
N THR A 174 -14.36 9.07 21.81
CA THR A 174 -15.71 9.29 22.35
C THR A 174 -16.31 10.65 21.95
N GLY A 175 -15.48 11.54 21.36
CA GLY A 175 -15.91 12.87 20.92
C GLY A 175 -15.68 13.99 21.92
N SER A 176 -14.80 13.79 22.92
CA SER A 176 -14.39 14.82 23.89
C SER A 176 -12.89 15.09 23.92
N GLU A 177 -12.12 14.37 23.11
CA GLU A 177 -10.67 14.34 23.17
C GLU A 177 -10.02 15.55 22.51
N PHE A 178 -10.60 16.06 21.42
CA PHE A 178 -9.96 17.01 20.53
C PHE A 178 -10.34 18.47 20.83
N LYS A 179 -9.47 19.39 20.40
CA LYS A 179 -9.78 20.82 20.34
C LYS A 179 -10.52 21.22 19.06
N PHE A 180 -10.62 20.30 18.10
CA PHE A 180 -11.28 20.48 16.82
C PHE A 180 -12.73 20.01 16.95
N SER A 181 -13.68 20.97 16.99
CA SER A 181 -15.10 20.71 17.28
C SER A 181 -15.71 19.69 16.30
N ALA A 182 -15.41 19.82 15.00
CA ALA A 182 -15.95 18.92 13.99
C ALA A 182 -15.59 17.45 14.24
N ALA A 183 -14.39 17.16 14.74
CA ALA A 183 -14.03 15.80 15.12
C ALA A 183 -14.79 15.32 16.36
N ASN A 184 -14.95 16.19 17.37
CA ASN A 184 -15.73 15.85 18.56
C ASN A 184 -17.21 15.60 18.23
N GLU A 185 -17.82 16.47 17.44
CA GLU A 185 -19.22 16.33 16.98
C GLU A 185 -19.41 15.02 16.21
N PHE A 186 -18.46 14.69 15.31
CA PHE A 186 -18.49 13.44 14.58
C PHE A 186 -18.45 12.23 15.51
N PHE A 187 -17.45 12.13 16.39
CA PHE A 187 -17.29 10.97 17.27
C PHE A 187 -18.33 10.87 18.38
N SER A 188 -18.97 11.98 18.76
CA SER A 188 -20.11 11.98 19.70
C SER A 188 -21.43 11.56 19.04
N SER A 189 -21.51 11.57 17.70
CA SER A 189 -22.73 11.22 16.98
C SER A 189 -22.97 9.71 17.00
N GLU A 190 -24.25 9.33 17.13
CA GLU A 190 -24.66 7.94 17.01
C GLU A 190 -24.33 7.40 15.60
N GLY A 191 -23.72 6.22 15.53
CA GLY A 191 -23.32 5.58 14.26
C GLY A 191 -22.10 6.20 13.59
N SER A 192 -21.30 7.02 14.29
CA SER A 192 -19.98 7.40 13.79
C SER A 192 -19.10 6.17 13.61
N ASP A 193 -18.46 6.07 12.44
CA ASP A 193 -17.54 5.00 12.10
C ASP A 193 -16.11 5.28 12.60
N PHE A 194 -15.23 4.28 12.49
CA PHE A 194 -13.83 4.40 12.88
C PHE A 194 -12.93 3.67 11.87
N GLY A 195 -12.49 4.38 10.85
CA GLY A 195 -11.72 3.84 9.73
C GLY A 195 -10.32 4.42 9.68
N VAL A 196 -9.44 3.99 10.60
CA VAL A 196 -8.00 4.35 10.57
C VAL A 196 -7.31 3.65 9.42
N THR A 197 -6.48 4.41 8.69
CA THR A 197 -5.84 3.91 7.46
C THR A 197 -4.32 3.82 7.59
N ASP A 198 -3.66 4.80 8.21
CA ASP A 198 -2.20 4.78 8.32
C ASP A 198 -1.73 5.65 9.50
N LEU A 199 -0.42 5.55 9.82
CA LEU A 199 0.19 6.28 10.92
C LEU A 199 1.57 6.78 10.55
N THR A 200 1.94 7.91 11.19
CA THR A 200 3.33 8.38 11.17
C THR A 200 3.70 9.01 12.52
N TYR A 201 4.99 9.09 12.81
CA TYR A 201 5.46 9.63 14.08
C TYR A 201 6.39 10.83 13.89
N MET A 202 6.11 11.92 14.59
CA MET A 202 6.96 13.11 14.62
C MET A 202 6.88 13.84 15.95
N LYS A 203 8.04 14.21 16.49
CA LYS A 203 8.12 15.11 17.68
C LYS A 203 7.23 14.63 18.84
N ARG A 204 7.33 13.34 19.21
CA ARG A 204 6.62 12.70 20.32
C ARG A 204 5.09 12.67 20.13
N THR A 205 4.63 12.60 18.90
CA THR A 205 3.22 12.52 18.52
C THR A 205 3.07 11.53 17.40
N LEU A 206 2.17 10.56 17.53
CA LEU A 206 1.66 9.78 16.44
C LEU A 206 0.54 10.56 15.76
N TYR A 207 0.55 10.58 14.45
CA TYR A 207 -0.50 11.13 13.59
C TYR A 207 -1.15 9.97 12.88
N VAL A 208 -2.47 9.93 12.87
CA VAL A 208 -3.29 8.83 12.39
C VAL A 208 -4.25 9.36 11.34
N SER A 209 -4.16 8.88 10.11
CA SER A 209 -5.18 9.14 9.09
C SER A 209 -6.42 8.30 9.35
N HIS A 210 -7.59 8.92 9.20
CA HIS A 210 -8.90 8.33 9.47
C HIS A 210 -9.80 8.50 8.25
N GLY A 211 -9.37 7.91 7.11
CA GLY A 211 -9.95 8.16 5.79
C GLY A 211 -11.03 7.19 5.37
N TYR A 212 -11.11 5.99 5.99
CA TYR A 212 -12.19 5.04 5.74
C TYR A 212 -13.39 5.32 6.65
N SER A 213 -13.73 6.60 6.70
CA SER A 213 -14.85 7.08 7.51
C SER A 213 -15.59 8.23 6.84
N LYS A 214 -16.77 8.51 7.33
CA LYS A 214 -17.55 9.71 6.94
C LYS A 214 -16.92 11.00 7.46
N GLY A 215 -16.04 10.90 8.46
CA GLY A 215 -15.39 12.06 9.09
C GLY A 215 -14.16 12.56 8.35
N ASP A 216 -13.28 11.65 7.92
CA ASP A 216 -12.09 11.93 7.10
C ASP A 216 -11.09 12.91 7.79
N PHE A 217 -10.54 12.51 8.93
CA PHE A 217 -9.67 13.34 9.76
C PHE A 217 -8.23 12.84 9.77
N VAL A 218 -7.31 13.72 10.19
CA VAL A 218 -6.05 13.32 10.84
C VAL A 218 -6.19 13.55 12.32
N LEU A 219 -5.99 12.49 13.09
CA LEU A 219 -6.06 12.46 14.55
C LEU A 219 -4.65 12.35 15.14
N THR A 220 -4.50 12.61 16.43
CA THR A 220 -3.19 12.44 17.09
C THR A 220 -3.29 11.57 18.32
N ILE A 221 -2.20 10.81 18.60
CA ILE A 221 -2.01 10.03 19.84
C ILE A 221 -0.74 10.53 20.53
N LYS A 222 -0.79 10.62 21.84
CA LYS A 222 0.34 11.02 22.70
C LYS A 222 0.46 10.12 23.90
N GLU A 223 1.70 9.97 24.36
CA GLU A 223 1.99 9.36 25.65
C GLU A 223 2.08 10.43 26.74
N LYS A 224 1.44 10.16 27.87
CA LYS A 224 1.54 10.96 29.09
C LYS A 224 1.57 10.03 30.31
N GLY A 225 2.68 10.09 31.07
CA GLY A 225 2.81 9.27 32.27
C GLY A 225 2.81 7.76 32.03
N GLY A 226 3.31 7.29 30.89
CA GLY A 226 3.31 5.88 30.50
C GLY A 226 2.05 5.41 29.79
N VAL A 227 1.03 6.26 29.65
CA VAL A 227 -0.25 5.94 29.02
C VAL A 227 -0.37 6.59 27.66
N TRP A 228 -0.62 5.80 26.62
CA TRP A 228 -0.94 6.28 25.27
C TRP A 228 -2.44 6.53 25.14
N SER A 229 -2.81 7.68 24.62
CA SER A 229 -4.21 8.06 24.41
C SER A 229 -4.35 9.12 23.31
N TRP A 230 -5.57 9.37 22.88
CA TRP A 230 -5.87 10.45 21.93
C TRP A 230 -5.34 11.79 22.43
N GLY A 231 -4.65 12.50 21.54
CA GLY A 231 -4.16 13.85 21.79
C GLY A 231 -5.25 14.89 21.56
N LYS A 232 -4.92 16.17 21.88
CA LYS A 232 -5.86 17.28 21.70
C LYS A 232 -5.95 17.80 20.26
N LEU A 233 -5.05 17.41 19.38
CA LEU A 233 -4.96 17.91 18.02
C LEU A 233 -5.63 16.95 17.05
N ALA A 234 -6.53 17.49 16.23
CA ALA A 234 -7.10 16.87 15.05
C ALA A 234 -7.33 17.96 14.00
N TRP A 235 -7.42 17.57 12.72
CA TRP A 235 -7.77 18.46 11.61
C TRP A 235 -8.31 17.68 10.41
N GLY A 236 -8.71 18.40 9.36
CA GLY A 236 -9.25 17.82 8.14
C GLY A 236 -10.76 17.92 8.10
N GLY A 237 -11.41 16.80 7.94
CA GLY A 237 -12.84 16.66 7.70
C GLY A 237 -13.13 16.38 6.23
N LYS A 238 -14.28 15.77 5.97
CA LYS A 238 -14.75 15.42 4.62
C LYS A 238 -15.01 16.68 3.80
N GLY A 239 -14.42 16.80 2.61
CA GLY A 239 -14.66 17.94 1.73
C GLY A 239 -13.56 18.18 0.69
N ASN A 240 -13.70 19.31 -0.03
CA ASN A 240 -12.84 19.71 -1.14
C ASN A 240 -12.07 21.02 -0.88
N ASN A 241 -12.27 21.65 0.28
CA ASN A 241 -11.55 22.87 0.61
C ASN A 241 -10.09 22.55 0.99
N PRO A 242 -9.16 23.52 0.88
CA PRO A 242 -7.80 23.36 1.33
C PRO A 242 -7.73 22.85 2.77
N GLY A 243 -7.06 21.71 2.97
CA GLY A 243 -6.95 21.06 4.28
C GLY A 243 -8.07 20.07 4.64
N GLN A 244 -9.09 19.91 3.80
CA GLN A 244 -10.07 18.83 3.88
C GLN A 244 -9.66 17.64 3.00
N PHE A 245 -10.33 16.50 3.18
CA PHE A 245 -10.02 15.25 2.49
C PHE A 245 -11.25 14.64 1.83
N GLN A 246 -11.00 13.88 0.76
CA GLN A 246 -11.96 12.94 0.19
C GLN A 246 -11.70 11.51 0.65
N THR A 247 -10.45 11.19 0.97
CA THR A 247 -10.01 9.98 1.67
C THR A 247 -8.57 10.21 2.15
N ALA A 248 -8.38 10.58 3.42
CA ALA A 248 -7.07 10.69 4.07
C ALA A 248 -6.49 9.29 4.27
N HIS A 249 -5.69 8.79 3.31
CA HIS A 249 -5.26 7.39 3.27
C HIS A 249 -3.87 7.20 3.86
N GLY A 250 -2.80 7.34 3.10
CA GLY A 250 -1.44 7.26 3.60
C GLY A 250 -1.02 8.54 4.32
N ILE A 251 -0.12 8.44 5.30
CA ILE A 251 0.39 9.59 6.03
C ILE A 251 1.88 9.43 6.32
N TYR A 252 2.66 10.45 6.05
CA TYR A 252 4.12 10.42 6.20
C TYR A 252 4.67 11.69 6.84
N ALA A 253 5.54 11.55 7.82
CA ALA A 253 6.24 12.66 8.45
C ALA A 253 7.57 12.95 7.74
N HIS A 254 7.67 14.11 7.11
CA HIS A 254 8.89 14.52 6.43
C HIS A 254 9.39 15.88 6.92
N LYS A 255 10.65 15.93 7.41
CA LYS A 255 11.28 17.15 7.99
C LYS A 255 10.43 17.76 9.12
N LYS A 256 9.70 18.82 8.85
CA LYS A 256 8.83 19.53 9.80
C LYS A 256 7.34 19.44 9.47
N ASN A 257 7.01 18.72 8.43
CA ASN A 257 5.67 18.63 7.86
C ASN A 257 5.09 17.22 7.98
N ILE A 258 3.78 17.16 7.85
CA ILE A 258 2.99 15.94 7.69
C ILE A 258 2.44 15.94 6.27
N LEU A 259 2.70 14.88 5.53
CA LEU A 259 2.16 14.62 4.20
C LEU A 259 0.99 13.65 4.33
N VAL A 260 -0.10 13.92 3.63
CA VAL A 260 -1.28 13.05 3.62
C VAL A 260 -1.66 12.75 2.18
N ALA A 261 -1.75 11.48 1.85
CA ALA A 261 -2.32 11.03 0.58
C ALA A 261 -3.84 11.19 0.64
N ASN A 262 -4.36 12.20 -0.04
CA ASN A 262 -5.79 12.44 -0.22
C ASN A 262 -6.27 11.62 -1.43
N ARG A 263 -6.51 10.31 -1.21
CA ARG A 263 -6.58 9.29 -2.26
C ARG A 263 -7.59 9.62 -3.36
N ALA A 264 -8.83 9.85 -3.00
CA ALA A 264 -9.89 10.06 -3.99
C ALA A 264 -9.76 11.41 -4.73
N ALA A 265 -9.02 12.38 -4.16
CA ALA A 265 -8.68 13.63 -4.82
C ALA A 265 -7.41 13.52 -5.69
N GLY A 266 -6.66 12.42 -5.62
CA GLY A 266 -5.41 12.22 -6.36
C GLY A 266 -4.28 13.16 -5.93
N GLN A 267 -4.16 13.46 -4.65
CA GLN A 267 -3.28 14.51 -4.14
C GLN A 267 -2.40 14.04 -2.99
N ILE A 268 -1.20 14.61 -2.89
CA ILE A 268 -0.43 14.63 -1.65
C ILE A 268 -0.56 16.03 -1.05
N VAL A 269 -1.14 16.13 0.13
CA VAL A 269 -1.38 17.39 0.83
C VAL A 269 -0.39 17.54 1.98
N LYS A 270 0.31 18.68 2.01
CA LYS A 270 1.31 19.01 3.02
C LYS A 270 0.71 19.87 4.13
N PHE A 271 0.95 19.49 5.38
CA PHE A 271 0.55 20.22 6.57
C PHE A 271 1.73 20.50 7.47
N THR A 272 1.65 21.56 8.26
CA THR A 272 2.51 21.69 9.43
C THR A 272 2.16 20.62 10.47
N LYS A 273 3.06 20.33 11.40
CA LYS A 273 2.79 19.43 12.54
C LYS A 273 1.60 19.84 13.42
N ARG A 274 1.03 21.04 13.23
CA ARG A 274 -0.16 21.54 13.93
C ARG A 274 -1.42 21.46 13.08
N GLY A 275 -1.35 20.82 11.91
CA GLY A 275 -2.50 20.64 11.01
C GLY A 275 -2.84 21.86 10.15
N LYS A 276 -1.98 22.90 10.10
CA LYS A 276 -2.19 24.01 9.16
C LYS A 276 -1.80 23.55 7.76
N PHE A 277 -2.71 23.70 6.80
CA PHE A 277 -2.44 23.47 5.37
C PHE A 277 -1.25 24.33 4.91
N VAL A 278 -0.40 23.73 4.09
CA VAL A 278 0.78 24.39 3.49
C VAL A 278 0.62 24.47 1.98
N GLU A 279 0.55 23.32 1.34
CA GLU A 279 0.46 23.18 -0.13
C GLU A 279 0.02 21.77 -0.51
N THR A 280 -0.23 21.59 -1.78
CA THR A 280 -0.47 20.30 -2.43
C THR A 280 0.63 20.08 -3.46
N PHE A 281 1.11 18.84 -3.61
CA PHE A 281 2.09 18.54 -4.66
C PHE A 281 1.51 18.82 -6.03
N SER A 282 2.30 19.45 -6.87
CA SER A 282 2.01 19.63 -8.30
C SER A 282 2.39 18.38 -9.11
N ASP A 283 2.07 18.35 -10.39
CA ASP A 283 2.55 17.36 -11.38
C ASP A 283 2.21 15.89 -11.06
N ILE A 284 1.15 15.65 -10.29
CA ILE A 284 0.58 14.31 -10.14
C ILE A 284 -0.44 14.09 -11.27
N PRO A 285 -0.33 12.98 -12.05
CA PRO A 285 -1.25 12.70 -13.14
C PRO A 285 -2.71 12.68 -12.70
N GLN A 286 -3.56 13.41 -13.44
CA GLN A 286 -4.98 13.52 -13.13
C GLN A 286 -5.68 12.15 -13.14
N GLY A 287 -6.54 11.90 -12.17
CA GLY A 287 -7.25 10.63 -12.00
C GLY A 287 -6.50 9.60 -11.18
N SER A 288 -5.26 9.87 -10.76
CA SER A 288 -4.51 8.99 -9.86
C SER A 288 -5.21 8.89 -8.51
N LEU A 289 -5.39 7.67 -8.00
CA LEU A 289 -5.90 7.42 -6.64
C LEU A 289 -4.70 7.15 -5.71
N ILE A 290 -4.04 8.21 -5.24
CA ILE A 290 -2.79 8.09 -4.47
C ILE A 290 -3.05 7.48 -3.10
N CYS A 291 -2.56 6.25 -2.88
CA CYS A 291 -2.75 5.53 -1.62
C CYS A 291 -1.75 5.92 -0.56
N ASN A 292 -0.46 6.02 -0.91
CA ASN A 292 0.58 6.24 0.07
C ASN A 292 1.71 7.13 -0.46
N VAL A 293 2.57 7.55 0.44
CA VAL A 293 3.80 8.29 0.19
C VAL A 293 4.90 7.77 1.10
N ALA A 294 6.03 7.42 0.51
CA ALA A 294 7.29 7.15 1.20
C ALA A 294 8.37 8.11 0.68
N TYR A 295 9.47 8.28 1.41
CA TYR A 295 10.55 9.18 1.01
C TYR A 295 11.91 8.53 1.22
N GLU A 296 12.73 8.57 0.20
CA GLU A 296 14.11 8.09 0.24
C GLU A 296 14.95 8.89 -0.77
N SER A 297 16.19 9.22 -0.40
CA SER A 297 17.18 9.84 -1.28
C SER A 297 16.65 11.03 -2.09
N GLU A 298 16.03 11.98 -1.40
CA GLU A 298 15.47 13.23 -1.94
C GLU A 298 14.23 13.05 -2.82
N HIS A 299 13.69 11.83 -2.96
CA HIS A 299 12.51 11.53 -3.75
C HIS A 299 11.37 10.95 -2.92
N TYR A 300 10.16 11.27 -3.33
CA TYR A 300 8.93 10.65 -2.84
C TYR A 300 8.52 9.53 -3.79
N PHE A 301 8.17 8.41 -3.22
CA PHE A 301 7.58 7.28 -3.93
C PHE A 301 6.09 7.25 -3.60
N LEU A 302 5.27 7.54 -4.61
CA LEU A 302 3.83 7.65 -4.48
C LEU A 302 3.20 6.50 -5.24
N ASN A 303 2.38 5.68 -4.62
CA ASN A 303 1.65 4.66 -5.37
C ASN A 303 0.18 5.03 -5.55
N ALA A 304 -0.34 4.76 -6.74
CA ALA A 304 -1.77 4.84 -7.01
C ALA A 304 -2.44 3.49 -6.81
N LEU A 305 -3.70 3.49 -6.38
CA LEU A 305 -4.48 2.26 -6.17
C LEU A 305 -4.76 1.52 -7.48
N SER A 306 -5.00 2.24 -8.56
CA SER A 306 -5.42 1.67 -9.84
C SER A 306 -4.73 2.34 -11.02
N ALA A 307 -4.72 1.65 -12.15
CA ALA A 307 -4.29 2.18 -13.42
C ALA A 307 -5.17 3.38 -13.85
N ILE A 308 -4.57 4.29 -14.59
CA ILE A 308 -5.27 5.39 -15.28
C ILE A 308 -5.07 5.29 -16.79
N GLY A 309 -6.10 5.62 -17.58
CA GLY A 309 -6.06 5.54 -19.03
C GLY A 309 -5.74 4.13 -19.52
N GLU A 310 -4.74 4.01 -20.40
CA GLU A 310 -4.34 2.74 -21.03
C GLU A 310 -3.26 1.97 -20.25
N GLN A 311 -2.94 2.37 -19.02
CA GLN A 311 -1.93 1.67 -18.20
C GLN A 311 -2.37 0.25 -17.86
N LYS A 312 -1.43 -0.69 -17.91
CA LYS A 312 -1.70 -2.12 -17.64
C LYS A 312 -1.89 -2.43 -16.15
N SER A 313 -1.38 -1.60 -15.27
CA SER A 313 -1.46 -1.74 -13.80
C SER A 313 -1.35 -0.38 -13.13
N ALA A 314 -1.61 -0.35 -11.83
CA ALA A 314 -1.43 0.84 -11.01
C ALA A 314 0.02 1.34 -11.07
N PRO A 315 0.25 2.65 -11.22
CA PRO A 315 1.59 3.22 -11.25
C PRO A 315 2.17 3.48 -9.86
N ILE A 316 3.50 3.48 -9.81
CA ILE A 316 4.29 4.11 -8.75
C ILE A 316 4.96 5.33 -9.39
N TYR A 317 4.80 6.48 -8.78
CA TYR A 317 5.40 7.73 -9.21
C TYR A 317 6.63 8.04 -8.36
N VAL A 318 7.75 8.35 -9.02
CA VAL A 318 8.93 8.93 -8.37
C VAL A 318 8.87 10.44 -8.56
N HIS A 319 8.88 11.21 -7.46
CA HIS A 319 8.47 12.60 -7.44
C HIS A 319 9.35 13.43 -6.49
N THR A 320 9.73 14.66 -6.86
CA THR A 320 10.51 15.55 -5.99
C THR A 320 9.68 16.33 -4.96
N GLY A 321 8.35 16.32 -5.11
CA GLY A 321 7.40 17.19 -4.42
C GLY A 321 6.88 18.32 -5.33
N GLU A 322 7.62 18.65 -6.37
CA GLU A 322 7.27 19.66 -7.37
C GLU A 322 7.10 19.06 -8.76
N LYS A 323 7.86 18.01 -9.09
CA LYS A 323 7.94 17.43 -10.42
C LYS A 323 7.88 15.91 -10.37
N LEU A 324 7.14 15.31 -11.29
CA LEU A 324 7.18 13.88 -11.61
C LEU A 324 8.46 13.57 -12.41
N GLU A 325 9.24 12.59 -11.98
CA GLU A 325 10.49 12.18 -12.63
C GLU A 325 10.40 10.81 -13.29
N SER A 326 9.65 9.89 -12.70
CA SER A 326 9.46 8.56 -13.27
C SER A 326 8.09 7.98 -12.94
N THR A 327 7.58 7.17 -13.85
CA THR A 327 6.38 6.34 -13.66
C THR A 327 6.74 4.88 -13.85
N VAL A 328 6.66 4.11 -12.78
CA VAL A 328 6.96 2.68 -12.73
C VAL A 328 5.66 1.89 -12.80
N ILE A 329 5.53 0.99 -13.76
CA ILE A 329 4.31 0.23 -14.03
C ILE A 329 4.63 -1.28 -13.98
N SER A 330 4.17 -1.97 -12.93
CA SER A 330 4.43 -3.40 -12.72
C SER A 330 3.93 -4.30 -13.87
N GLY A 331 2.88 -3.86 -14.58
CA GLY A 331 2.38 -4.54 -15.78
C GLY A 331 3.39 -4.64 -16.92
N ASP A 332 4.33 -3.71 -17.02
CA ASP A 332 5.42 -3.75 -18.01
C ASP A 332 6.46 -4.83 -17.67
N LEU A 333 6.53 -5.24 -16.41
CA LEU A 333 7.39 -6.30 -15.92
C LEU A 333 6.73 -7.70 -16.00
N ASN A 334 5.50 -7.80 -16.51
CA ASN A 334 4.70 -9.02 -16.53
C ASN A 334 4.51 -9.63 -15.12
N ILE A 335 4.36 -8.79 -14.10
CA ILE A 335 3.95 -9.23 -12.76
C ILE A 335 2.43 -9.39 -12.78
N PRO A 336 1.89 -10.63 -12.77
CA PRO A 336 0.51 -10.90 -13.20
C PRO A 336 -0.56 -10.39 -12.23
N THR A 337 -0.19 -10.00 -11.03
CA THR A 337 -1.14 -9.78 -9.92
C THR A 337 -0.99 -8.43 -9.22
N LEU A 338 -0.09 -7.56 -9.66
CA LEU A 338 0.01 -6.18 -9.18
C LEU A 338 -0.81 -5.24 -10.06
N THR A 339 -2.11 -5.50 -10.20
CA THR A 339 -3.04 -4.60 -10.91
C THR A 339 -3.39 -3.36 -10.07
N ASN A 340 -3.50 -3.55 -8.77
CA ASN A 340 -3.73 -2.51 -7.77
C ASN A 340 -2.53 -2.44 -6.84
N ILE A 341 -2.01 -1.25 -6.55
CA ILE A 341 -0.91 -1.07 -5.59
C ILE A 341 -1.44 -0.33 -4.37
N HIS A 342 -1.35 -0.97 -3.21
CA HIS A 342 -1.78 -0.38 -1.96
C HIS A 342 -0.65 0.35 -1.23
N GLN A 343 0.57 -0.17 -1.30
CA GLN A 343 1.74 0.38 -0.63
C GLN A 343 3.00 0.20 -1.47
N VAL A 344 3.91 1.16 -1.39
CA VAL A 344 5.30 1.09 -1.87
C VAL A 344 6.23 1.55 -0.77
N TRP A 345 7.38 0.87 -0.63
CA TRP A 345 8.44 1.26 0.30
C TRP A 345 9.81 1.17 -0.38
N PRO A 346 10.55 2.28 -0.52
CA PRO A 346 11.92 2.26 -0.96
C PRO A 346 12.83 1.74 0.14
N HIS A 347 13.73 0.82 -0.19
CA HIS A 347 14.64 0.18 0.74
C HIS A 347 16.02 0.01 0.12
N TYR A 348 17.08 0.30 0.86
CA TYR A 348 18.45 0.03 0.43
C TYR A 348 18.98 -1.26 1.05
N VAL A 349 19.44 -2.16 0.20
CA VAL A 349 20.25 -3.32 0.57
C VAL A 349 21.72 -2.94 0.46
N TYR A 350 22.48 -3.14 1.53
CA TYR A 350 23.93 -2.92 1.52
C TYR A 350 24.65 -4.20 1.16
N THR A 351 25.51 -4.14 0.16
CA THR A 351 26.29 -5.27 -0.32
C THR A 351 27.58 -5.41 0.49
N GLU A 352 28.21 -6.58 0.42
CA GLU A 352 29.46 -6.87 1.15
C GLU A 352 30.62 -5.91 0.78
N ASN A 353 30.63 -5.37 -0.43
CA ASN A 353 31.62 -4.39 -0.87
C ASN A 353 31.31 -2.93 -0.45
N GLY A 354 30.25 -2.72 0.32
CA GLY A 354 29.83 -1.41 0.83
C GLY A 354 29.01 -0.55 -0.14
N SER A 355 28.70 -1.06 -1.34
CA SER A 355 27.71 -0.38 -2.21
C SER A 355 26.29 -0.58 -1.67
N LYS A 356 25.39 0.28 -2.10
CA LYS A 356 23.95 0.17 -1.76
C LYS A 356 23.14 0.03 -3.04
N GLU A 357 22.20 -0.87 -3.02
CA GLU A 357 21.25 -1.09 -4.10
C GLU A 357 19.85 -0.70 -3.64
N LEU A 358 19.12 0.09 -4.45
CA LEU A 358 17.75 0.50 -4.16
C LEU A 358 16.77 -0.57 -4.61
N TYR A 359 15.85 -0.91 -3.74
CA TYR A 359 14.71 -1.78 -4.02
C TYR A 359 13.40 -1.08 -3.67
N LEU A 360 12.32 -1.46 -4.34
CA LEU A 360 10.96 -1.11 -3.94
C LEU A 360 10.24 -2.38 -3.48
N LEU A 361 9.80 -2.39 -2.23
CA LEU A 361 8.86 -3.37 -1.74
C LEU A 361 7.46 -2.87 -2.11
N VAL A 362 6.71 -3.70 -2.80
CA VAL A 362 5.39 -3.34 -3.32
C VAL A 362 4.38 -4.41 -2.94
N HIS A 363 3.22 -4.02 -2.46
CA HIS A 363 2.11 -4.93 -2.37
C HIS A 363 0.84 -4.34 -2.99
N GLY A 364 0.06 -5.23 -3.56
CA GLY A 364 -1.27 -4.91 -4.07
C GLY A 364 -2.35 -5.27 -3.06
N TRP A 365 -3.58 -4.99 -3.43
CA TRP A 365 -4.79 -5.34 -2.72
C TRP A 365 -5.81 -5.94 -3.70
N ASP A 366 -6.73 -6.78 -3.21
CA ASP A 366 -7.76 -7.43 -4.03
C ASP A 366 -7.18 -8.20 -5.22
N LYS A 367 -6.63 -9.37 -4.95
CA LYS A 367 -5.81 -10.23 -5.85
C LYS A 367 -4.38 -9.70 -6.08
N GLY A 368 -4.00 -8.66 -5.32
CA GLY A 368 -2.64 -8.17 -5.32
C GLY A 368 -1.68 -9.19 -4.73
N LYS A 369 -0.40 -9.00 -5.03
CA LYS A 369 0.69 -9.80 -4.49
C LYS A 369 1.80 -8.89 -4.03
N PHE A 370 2.66 -9.46 -3.21
CA PHE A 370 3.94 -8.85 -2.89
C PHE A 370 4.90 -8.96 -4.08
N ALA A 371 5.67 -7.93 -4.30
CA ALA A 371 6.78 -7.97 -5.26
C ALA A 371 7.93 -7.08 -4.78
N VAL A 372 9.15 -7.47 -5.16
CA VAL A 372 10.36 -6.68 -4.98
C VAL A 372 10.83 -6.22 -6.35
N LEU A 373 10.95 -4.91 -6.53
CA LEU A 373 11.51 -4.31 -7.74
C LEU A 373 12.92 -3.82 -7.43
N LYS A 374 13.88 -4.16 -8.29
CA LYS A 374 15.27 -3.73 -8.18
C LYS A 374 15.50 -2.53 -9.08
N HIS A 375 16.10 -1.49 -8.57
CA HIS A 375 16.59 -0.35 -9.36
C HIS A 375 17.76 -0.81 -10.26
N GLU A 376 17.74 -0.35 -11.49
CA GLU A 376 18.77 -0.60 -12.50
C GLU A 376 19.59 0.65 -12.73
N GLU A 377 20.91 0.56 -12.57
CA GLU A 377 21.85 1.64 -12.84
C GLU A 377 22.17 1.76 -14.33
#